data_039765b01f0caccb076259141714159f
#
_entry.id   039765b01f0caccb076259141714159f
#
_cell.length_a   1.000
_cell.length_b   1.000
_cell.length_c   1.000
_cell.angle_alpha   90.00
_cell.angle_beta   90.00
_cell.angle_gamma   90.00
#
_symmetry.space_group_name_H-M   'P 1'
#
loop_
_entity.id
_entity.type
_entity.pdbx_description
1 polymer ?
#
loop_
_entity_poly.entity_id
_entity_poly.type
_entity_poly.pdbx_seq_one_letter_code
_entity_poly.pdbx_strand_id
1 'polypeptide(L)'
;MSGNAALGEAAVLAGCTCYFGYPITPQNELTEYMAKRMPEAGGIFIQSESEIAAINMVLGASVAGARAMTSSSSPGMSLKQEGISYLAADELPAVIVDMVRGGPGMGNISPAQSDYMQATRGGGHGDYKTIVLAPGSVQELTEIVPLAFDLADQYRNPVIILGDGMLGQMMEPVSFDDIKPPKVYQKDYVLTGALGRPSRMVRSLLFDTKEEEEHNWKLFRKYQRIEQNEVRYESYMLDDAEMVAIAYGIGARIVKGAIKRLRQDNLKIGMIRPITLWPFPSKVI
;
A
#
# COMPACT_ATOMS: atom_id res chain seq x y z
N MET A 1 8.28 14.75 -12.34
CA MET A 1 7.26 13.78 -12.80
C MET A 1 5.99 13.98 -11.98
N SER A 2 4.82 13.53 -12.47
CA SER A 2 3.64 13.44 -11.62
C SER A 2 3.81 12.31 -10.60
N GLY A 3 3.11 12.40 -9.45
CA GLY A 3 3.18 11.36 -8.43
C GLY A 3 2.77 9.99 -8.94
N ASN A 4 1.70 9.91 -9.76
CA ASN A 4 1.27 8.67 -10.39
C ASN A 4 2.36 8.04 -11.28
N ALA A 5 3.03 8.83 -12.11
CA ALA A 5 4.10 8.32 -12.97
C ALA A 5 5.36 7.94 -12.16
N ALA A 6 5.71 8.74 -11.15
CA ALA A 6 6.85 8.47 -10.28
C ALA A 6 6.65 7.17 -9.47
N LEU A 7 5.44 6.93 -8.98
CA LEU A 7 5.06 5.67 -8.33
C LEU A 7 5.23 4.48 -9.27
N GLY A 8 4.77 4.63 -10.52
CA GLY A 8 4.90 3.58 -11.55
C GLY A 8 6.37 3.23 -11.84
N GLU A 9 7.25 4.22 -12.02
CA GLU A 9 8.68 3.97 -12.24
C GLU A 9 9.33 3.33 -11.02
N ALA A 10 9.03 3.84 -9.82
CA ALA A 10 9.52 3.25 -8.58
C ALA A 10 9.10 1.77 -8.42
N ALA A 11 7.88 1.41 -8.85
CA ALA A 11 7.41 0.03 -8.82
C ALA A 11 8.21 -0.87 -9.76
N VAL A 12 8.49 -0.41 -10.98
CA VAL A 12 9.34 -1.16 -11.93
C VAL A 12 10.75 -1.34 -11.37
N LEU A 13 11.36 -0.28 -10.86
CA LEU A 13 12.69 -0.33 -10.24
C LEU A 13 12.73 -1.20 -8.99
N ALA A 14 11.63 -1.28 -8.24
CA ALA A 14 11.45 -2.19 -7.10
C ALA A 14 11.21 -3.65 -7.50
N GLY A 15 11.25 -3.98 -8.79
CA GLY A 15 11.09 -5.34 -9.29
C GLY A 15 9.64 -5.80 -9.40
N CYS A 16 8.68 -4.89 -9.57
CA CYS A 16 7.33 -5.24 -9.97
C CYS A 16 7.37 -5.93 -11.33
N THR A 17 6.88 -7.16 -11.41
CA THR A 17 6.86 -7.95 -12.66
C THR A 17 5.48 -8.11 -13.24
N CYS A 18 4.42 -7.86 -12.47
CA CYS A 18 3.04 -7.96 -12.92
C CYS A 18 2.22 -6.77 -12.39
N TYR A 19 1.56 -6.06 -13.29
CA TYR A 19 0.59 -5.03 -12.95
C TYR A 19 -0.74 -5.32 -13.61
N PHE A 20 -1.80 -5.30 -12.80
CA PHE A 20 -3.18 -5.49 -13.24
C PHE A 20 -4.03 -4.32 -12.77
N GLY A 21 -4.60 -3.57 -13.69
CA GLY A 21 -5.32 -2.35 -13.37
C GLY A 21 -6.64 -2.20 -14.12
N TYR A 22 -7.52 -1.40 -13.54
CA TYR A 22 -8.73 -0.90 -14.18
C TYR A 22 -8.73 0.63 -14.08
N PRO A 23 -8.99 1.38 -15.17
CA PRO A 23 -8.89 2.83 -15.16
C PRO A 23 -9.94 3.46 -14.24
N ILE A 24 -9.48 4.35 -13.36
CA ILE A 24 -10.34 5.14 -12.48
C ILE A 24 -9.63 6.44 -12.08
N THR A 25 -10.32 7.58 -12.15
CA THR A 25 -9.80 8.88 -11.68
C THR A 25 -9.69 8.89 -10.15
N PRO A 26 -8.58 9.37 -9.52
CA PRO A 26 -7.50 10.17 -10.14
C PRO A 26 -6.18 9.39 -10.40
N GLN A 27 -6.20 8.08 -10.58
CA GLN A 27 -5.00 7.28 -10.77
C GLN A 27 -4.75 6.82 -12.23
N ASN A 28 -5.48 7.34 -13.20
CA ASN A 28 -5.36 6.93 -14.61
C ASN A 28 -3.94 7.02 -15.15
N GLU A 29 -3.20 8.08 -14.80
CA GLU A 29 -1.83 8.31 -15.25
C GLU A 29 -0.87 7.21 -14.75
N LEU A 30 -1.16 6.59 -13.59
CA LEU A 30 -0.41 5.43 -13.11
C LEU A 30 -0.66 4.22 -14.03
N THR A 31 -1.92 3.94 -14.37
CA THR A 31 -2.26 2.83 -15.27
C THR A 31 -1.66 3.05 -16.66
N GLU A 32 -1.73 4.27 -17.20
CA GLU A 32 -1.15 4.65 -18.48
C GLU A 32 0.39 4.50 -18.47
N TYR A 33 1.03 4.94 -17.39
CA TYR A 33 2.47 4.79 -17.21
C TYR A 33 2.88 3.31 -17.21
N MET A 34 2.18 2.49 -16.43
CA MET A 34 2.45 1.06 -16.33
C MET A 34 2.16 0.32 -17.65
N ALA A 35 1.14 0.74 -18.42
CA ALA A 35 0.85 0.16 -19.72
C ALA A 35 2.02 0.29 -20.70
N LYS A 36 2.74 1.41 -20.65
CA LYS A 36 3.95 1.64 -21.45
C LYS A 36 5.17 0.98 -20.83
N ARG A 37 5.40 1.19 -19.55
CA ARG A 37 6.68 0.91 -18.91
C ARG A 37 6.89 -0.58 -18.57
N MET A 38 5.82 -1.31 -18.22
CA MET A 38 5.94 -2.74 -17.88
C MET A 38 6.46 -3.58 -19.05
N PRO A 39 5.92 -3.48 -20.29
CA PRO A 39 6.46 -4.20 -21.43
C PRO A 39 7.93 -3.84 -21.73
N GLU A 40 8.31 -2.55 -21.62
CA GLU A 40 9.69 -2.11 -21.81
C GLU A 40 10.66 -2.74 -20.79
N ALA A 41 10.19 -2.98 -19.58
CA ALA A 41 10.95 -3.63 -18.52
C ALA A 41 10.89 -5.17 -18.53
N GLY A 42 10.21 -5.78 -19.52
CA GLY A 42 10.01 -7.22 -19.61
C GLY A 42 8.97 -7.77 -18.61
N GLY A 43 8.15 -6.90 -18.02
CA GLY A 43 7.04 -7.26 -17.14
C GLY A 43 5.72 -7.45 -17.87
N ILE A 44 4.69 -7.78 -17.11
CA ILE A 44 3.33 -8.02 -17.60
C ILE A 44 2.41 -6.88 -17.18
N PHE A 45 1.74 -6.26 -18.14
CA PHE A 45 0.63 -5.34 -17.95
C PHE A 45 -0.65 -5.92 -18.51
N ILE A 46 -1.72 -5.90 -17.72
CA ILE A 46 -3.07 -6.23 -18.22
C ILE A 46 -4.07 -5.19 -17.68
N GLN A 47 -4.78 -4.55 -18.60
CA GLN A 47 -5.99 -3.83 -18.23
C GLN A 47 -7.11 -4.85 -18.07
N SER A 48 -7.56 -5.03 -16.83
CA SER A 48 -8.66 -5.94 -16.48
C SER A 48 -10.02 -5.35 -16.86
N GLU A 49 -11.04 -6.18 -16.88
CA GLU A 49 -12.41 -5.76 -17.17
C GLU A 49 -13.08 -5.06 -15.98
N SER A 50 -12.54 -5.24 -14.76
CA SER A 50 -13.04 -4.66 -13.50
C SER A 50 -11.97 -4.68 -12.41
N GLU A 51 -12.23 -3.96 -11.33
CA GLU A 51 -11.37 -4.00 -10.13
C GLU A 51 -11.38 -5.38 -9.46
N ILE A 52 -12.50 -6.11 -9.53
CA ILE A 52 -12.61 -7.48 -9.02
C ILE A 52 -11.69 -8.40 -9.82
N ALA A 53 -11.69 -8.31 -11.15
CA ALA A 53 -10.77 -9.07 -11.98
C ALA A 53 -9.32 -8.71 -11.70
N ALA A 54 -8.99 -7.42 -11.55
CA ALA A 54 -7.64 -6.95 -11.27
C ALA A 54 -7.07 -7.57 -10.00
N ILE A 55 -7.81 -7.55 -8.89
CA ILE A 55 -7.30 -8.09 -7.61
C ILE A 55 -7.15 -9.62 -7.66
N ASN A 56 -8.01 -10.33 -8.38
CA ASN A 56 -7.89 -11.78 -8.56
C ASN A 56 -6.71 -12.14 -9.47
N MET A 57 -6.37 -11.32 -10.48
CA MET A 57 -5.15 -11.47 -11.26
C MET A 57 -3.90 -11.26 -10.40
N VAL A 58 -3.91 -10.26 -9.51
CA VAL A 58 -2.83 -10.05 -8.52
C VAL A 58 -2.64 -11.28 -7.64
N LEU A 59 -3.74 -11.85 -7.13
CA LEU A 59 -3.71 -13.08 -6.33
C LEU A 59 -3.04 -14.22 -7.11
N GLY A 60 -3.47 -14.48 -8.34
CA GLY A 60 -2.90 -15.51 -9.20
C GLY A 60 -1.40 -15.29 -9.48
N ALA A 61 -0.98 -14.06 -9.78
CA ALA A 61 0.42 -13.71 -10.01
C ALA A 61 1.26 -13.87 -8.74
N SER A 62 0.74 -13.48 -7.58
CA SER A 62 1.41 -13.66 -6.29
C SER A 62 1.60 -15.14 -5.94
N VAL A 63 0.59 -15.97 -6.18
CA VAL A 63 0.68 -17.43 -6.03
C VAL A 63 1.75 -18.02 -6.96
N ALA A 64 1.94 -17.45 -8.14
CA ALA A 64 3.00 -17.84 -9.08
C ALA A 64 4.39 -17.29 -8.70
N GLY A 65 4.49 -16.46 -7.64
CA GLY A 65 5.75 -15.94 -7.12
C GLY A 65 6.14 -14.54 -7.62
N ALA A 66 5.31 -13.90 -8.45
CA ALA A 66 5.57 -12.57 -8.96
C ALA A 66 5.49 -11.49 -7.86
N ARG A 67 6.26 -10.41 -8.01
CA ARG A 67 5.95 -9.13 -7.35
C ARG A 67 4.81 -8.48 -8.13
N ALA A 68 3.60 -8.57 -7.61
CA ALA A 68 2.39 -8.10 -8.28
C ALA A 68 1.84 -6.83 -7.62
N MET A 69 1.34 -5.92 -8.46
CA MET A 69 0.74 -4.66 -8.04
C MET A 69 -0.59 -4.41 -8.75
N THR A 70 -1.49 -3.75 -8.06
CA THR A 70 -2.68 -3.12 -8.63
C THR A 70 -2.87 -1.72 -8.03
N SER A 71 -3.59 -0.87 -8.74
CA SER A 71 -4.01 0.43 -8.22
C SER A 71 -5.49 0.66 -8.45
N SER A 72 -6.07 1.55 -7.67
CA SER A 72 -7.43 2.01 -7.82
C SER A 72 -7.66 3.34 -7.10
N SER A 73 -8.90 3.74 -6.99
CA SER A 73 -9.37 4.85 -6.17
C SER A 73 -10.65 4.43 -5.47
N SER A 74 -10.80 4.81 -4.24
CA SER A 74 -11.98 4.76 -3.36
C SER A 74 -13.09 3.75 -3.72
N PRO A 75 -14.02 4.02 -4.68
CA PRO A 75 -15.06 3.03 -5.00
C PRO A 75 -14.50 1.76 -5.64
N GLY A 76 -13.40 1.83 -6.39
CA GLY A 76 -12.73 0.64 -6.92
C GLY A 76 -12.00 -0.15 -5.82
N MET A 77 -11.50 0.50 -4.77
CA MET A 77 -10.98 -0.18 -3.59
C MET A 77 -12.07 -0.97 -2.86
N SER A 78 -13.30 -0.45 -2.82
CA SER A 78 -14.45 -1.19 -2.27
C SER A 78 -14.67 -2.52 -2.97
N LEU A 79 -14.54 -2.55 -4.31
CA LEU A 79 -14.67 -3.77 -5.12
C LEU A 79 -13.51 -4.76 -4.93
N LYS A 80 -12.35 -4.29 -4.48
CA LYS A 80 -11.17 -5.14 -4.25
C LYS A 80 -11.14 -5.78 -2.86
N GLN A 81 -12.00 -5.39 -1.92
CA GLN A 81 -11.90 -5.78 -0.51
C GLN A 81 -11.95 -7.29 -0.28
N GLU A 82 -12.80 -8.02 -1.01
CA GLU A 82 -12.85 -9.48 -0.94
C GLU A 82 -11.51 -10.10 -1.34
N GLY A 83 -10.95 -9.71 -2.51
CA GLY A 83 -9.66 -10.21 -2.97
C GLY A 83 -8.50 -9.84 -2.04
N ILE A 84 -8.54 -8.67 -1.39
CA ILE A 84 -7.56 -8.28 -0.37
C ILE A 84 -7.66 -9.20 0.85
N SER A 85 -8.87 -9.59 1.27
CA SER A 85 -9.05 -10.54 2.35
C SER A 85 -8.46 -11.92 2.03
N TYR A 86 -8.60 -12.38 0.78
CA TYR A 86 -7.98 -13.62 0.30
C TYR A 86 -6.46 -13.53 0.30
N LEU A 87 -5.87 -12.44 -0.21
CA LEU A 87 -4.42 -12.24 -0.16
C LEU A 87 -3.87 -12.29 1.28
N ALA A 88 -4.59 -11.68 2.22
CA ALA A 88 -4.19 -11.69 3.64
C ALA A 88 -4.30 -13.08 4.26
N ALA A 89 -5.41 -13.79 4.01
CA ALA A 89 -5.68 -15.13 4.53
C ALA A 89 -4.73 -16.17 3.93
N ASP A 90 -4.47 -16.11 2.62
CA ASP A 90 -3.55 -17.01 1.92
C ASP A 90 -2.06 -16.66 2.16
N GLU A 91 -1.79 -15.59 2.90
CA GLU A 91 -0.44 -15.07 3.16
C GLU A 91 0.33 -14.80 1.86
N LEU A 92 -0.29 -14.08 0.94
CA LEU A 92 0.24 -13.73 -0.37
C LEU A 92 0.69 -12.27 -0.41
N PRO A 93 1.95 -12.00 -0.80
CA PRO A 93 2.46 -10.64 -0.93
C PRO A 93 1.84 -9.92 -2.13
N ALA A 94 1.40 -8.70 -1.94
CA ALA A 94 0.94 -7.82 -3.01
C ALA A 94 1.07 -6.35 -2.60
N VAL A 95 1.27 -5.45 -3.55
CA VAL A 95 1.19 -4.01 -3.34
C VAL A 95 -0.08 -3.47 -3.99
N ILE A 96 -0.87 -2.73 -3.22
CA ILE A 96 -2.14 -2.16 -3.63
C ILE A 96 -2.06 -0.65 -3.43
N VAL A 97 -2.32 0.12 -4.47
CA VAL A 97 -2.27 1.58 -4.40
C VAL A 97 -3.70 2.12 -4.41
N ASP A 98 -4.01 2.95 -3.43
CA ASP A 98 -5.25 3.72 -3.36
C ASP A 98 -4.94 5.20 -3.49
N MET A 99 -5.36 5.82 -4.60
CA MET A 99 -5.35 7.28 -4.79
C MET A 99 -6.73 7.80 -4.43
N VAL A 100 -6.87 8.21 -3.18
CA VAL A 100 -8.16 8.54 -2.54
C VAL A 100 -8.82 9.75 -3.19
N ARG A 101 -10.11 9.64 -3.41
CA ARG A 101 -11.00 10.72 -3.85
C ARG A 101 -12.17 10.90 -2.90
N GLY A 102 -12.91 11.99 -3.04
CA GLY A 102 -14.05 12.30 -2.17
C GLY A 102 -15.16 11.26 -2.20
N GLY A 103 -15.60 10.81 -1.04
CA GLY A 103 -16.69 9.87 -0.80
C GLY A 103 -17.77 10.48 0.11
N PRO A 104 -18.79 9.69 0.55
CA PRO A 104 -19.01 8.25 0.28
C PRO A 104 -19.68 7.94 -1.07
N GLY A 105 -19.83 6.65 -1.38
CA GLY A 105 -20.43 6.14 -2.59
C GLY A 105 -19.55 6.39 -3.81
N MET A 106 -20.12 6.87 -4.90
CA MET A 106 -19.34 7.29 -6.07
C MET A 106 -18.54 8.57 -5.78
N GLY A 107 -19.00 9.39 -4.84
CA GLY A 107 -18.35 10.61 -4.40
C GLY A 107 -18.12 11.61 -5.52
N ASN A 108 -16.92 12.20 -5.52
CA ASN A 108 -16.42 13.09 -6.57
C ASN A 108 -14.96 12.78 -6.87
N ILE A 109 -14.42 13.40 -7.91
CA ILE A 109 -13.03 13.16 -8.36
C ILE A 109 -11.99 14.03 -7.63
N SER A 110 -12.42 14.89 -6.70
CA SER A 110 -11.50 15.75 -5.95
C SER A 110 -10.69 14.96 -4.92
N PRO A 111 -9.44 15.37 -4.65
CA PRO A 111 -8.61 14.73 -3.63
C PRO A 111 -9.27 14.71 -2.26
N ALA A 112 -9.12 13.62 -1.51
CA ALA A 112 -9.64 13.46 -0.17
C ALA A 112 -8.80 12.47 0.66
N GLN A 113 -9.11 12.35 1.95
CA GLN A 113 -8.55 11.34 2.85
C GLN A 113 -9.67 10.49 3.47
N SER A 114 -10.68 10.14 2.66
CA SER A 114 -11.91 9.49 3.11
C SER A 114 -11.79 7.97 3.32
N ASP A 115 -10.71 7.33 2.84
CA ASP A 115 -10.55 5.87 2.87
C ASP A 115 -9.65 5.38 4.02
N TYR A 116 -9.34 6.26 4.99
CA TYR A 116 -8.53 5.90 6.15
C TYR A 116 -9.06 4.65 6.87
N MET A 117 -10.36 4.62 7.17
CA MET A 117 -10.95 3.48 7.87
C MET A 117 -11.01 2.23 6.98
N GLN A 118 -11.32 2.37 5.70
CA GLN A 118 -11.34 1.24 4.77
C GLN A 118 -9.95 0.60 4.66
N ALA A 119 -8.89 1.40 4.52
CA ALA A 119 -7.53 0.90 4.41
C ALA A 119 -7.01 0.27 5.72
N THR A 120 -7.30 0.88 6.88
CA THR A 120 -6.75 0.47 8.19
C THR A 120 -7.60 -0.55 8.95
N ARG A 121 -8.92 -0.60 8.68
CA ARG A 121 -9.86 -1.54 9.31
C ARG A 121 -10.22 -2.70 8.41
N GLY A 122 -10.00 -2.54 7.08
CA GLY A 122 -10.45 -3.47 6.06
C GLY A 122 -11.95 -3.37 5.76
N GLY A 123 -12.38 -4.02 4.70
CA GLY A 123 -13.77 -4.06 4.26
C GLY A 123 -14.17 -5.44 3.73
N GLY A 124 -13.21 -6.37 3.70
CA GLY A 124 -13.44 -7.77 3.35
C GLY A 124 -13.76 -8.62 4.57
N HIS A 125 -13.78 -9.93 4.38
CA HIS A 125 -14.17 -10.90 5.40
C HIS A 125 -13.01 -11.21 6.36
N GLY A 126 -13.28 -11.24 7.67
CA GLY A 126 -12.44 -11.92 8.66
C GLY A 126 -11.31 -11.12 9.29
N ASP A 127 -11.51 -9.91 9.82
CA ASP A 127 -10.61 -9.15 10.72
C ASP A 127 -9.11 -9.12 10.35
N TYR A 128 -8.78 -9.36 9.08
CA TYR A 128 -7.41 -9.31 8.56
C TYR A 128 -6.80 -7.92 8.70
N LYS A 129 -5.46 -7.83 8.61
CA LYS A 129 -4.73 -6.56 8.61
C LYS A 129 -3.86 -6.44 7.36
N THR A 130 -3.81 -5.25 6.83
CA THR A 130 -2.86 -4.83 5.78
C THR A 130 -1.87 -3.82 6.35
N ILE A 131 -0.62 -3.83 5.90
CA ILE A 131 0.27 -2.71 6.21
C ILE A 131 -0.17 -1.53 5.36
N VAL A 132 -0.33 -0.35 5.98
CA VAL A 132 -0.81 0.85 5.28
C VAL A 132 0.23 1.95 5.41
N LEU A 133 0.76 2.41 4.27
CA LEU A 133 1.79 3.43 4.16
C LEU A 133 1.21 4.70 3.52
N ALA A 134 1.46 5.86 4.12
CA ALA A 134 0.92 7.14 3.67
C ALA A 134 2.03 8.16 3.36
N PRO A 135 2.48 8.25 2.10
CA PRO A 135 3.48 9.23 1.67
C PRO A 135 2.93 10.66 1.69
N GLY A 136 3.79 11.64 1.98
CA GLY A 136 3.45 13.07 2.02
C GLY A 136 4.08 13.90 0.90
N SER A 137 4.87 13.30 -0.01
CA SER A 137 5.48 13.97 -1.16
C SER A 137 5.69 12.98 -2.31
N VAL A 138 5.94 13.50 -3.52
CA VAL A 138 6.22 12.64 -4.68
C VAL A 138 7.54 11.90 -4.51
N GLN A 139 8.56 12.53 -3.91
CA GLN A 139 9.82 11.86 -3.60
C GLN A 139 9.59 10.71 -2.61
N GLU A 140 8.86 10.93 -1.53
CA GLU A 140 8.56 9.89 -0.55
C GLU A 140 7.74 8.74 -1.15
N LEU A 141 6.86 9.00 -2.13
CA LEU A 141 6.20 7.95 -2.92
C LEU A 141 7.22 6.99 -3.53
N THR A 142 8.30 7.52 -4.15
CA THR A 142 9.33 6.68 -4.78
C THR A 142 10.12 5.85 -3.78
N GLU A 143 10.24 6.31 -2.55
CA GLU A 143 10.93 5.61 -1.45
C GLU A 143 10.04 4.56 -0.79
N ILE A 144 8.75 4.85 -0.66
CA ILE A 144 7.76 3.96 -0.02
C ILE A 144 7.41 2.75 -0.91
N VAL A 145 7.42 2.89 -2.23
CA VAL A 145 7.07 1.79 -3.14
C VAL A 145 8.01 0.58 -3.01
N PRO A 146 9.34 0.73 -3.05
CA PRO A 146 10.26 -0.38 -2.78
C PRO A 146 10.06 -0.99 -1.39
N LEU A 147 9.86 -0.13 -0.37
CA LEU A 147 9.56 -0.58 0.99
C LEU A 147 8.29 -1.42 1.04
N ALA A 148 7.23 -1.00 0.34
CA ALA A 148 5.96 -1.73 0.30
C ALA A 148 6.13 -3.16 -0.28
N PHE A 149 6.88 -3.31 -1.37
CA PHE A 149 7.20 -4.62 -1.93
C PHE A 149 8.03 -5.48 -0.98
N ASP A 150 9.03 -4.90 -0.34
CA ASP A 150 9.87 -5.62 0.63
C ASP A 150 9.06 -6.07 1.85
N LEU A 151 8.20 -5.21 2.39
CA LEU A 151 7.31 -5.57 3.51
C LEU A 151 6.28 -6.63 3.09
N ALA A 152 5.73 -6.53 1.88
CA ALA A 152 4.81 -7.52 1.36
C ALA A 152 5.47 -8.91 1.29
N ASP A 153 6.65 -9.01 0.71
CA ASP A 153 7.41 -10.26 0.60
C ASP A 153 7.86 -10.78 1.98
N GLN A 154 8.38 -9.88 2.86
CA GLN A 154 8.88 -10.23 4.19
C GLN A 154 7.82 -10.84 5.10
N TYR A 155 6.63 -10.24 5.10
CA TYR A 155 5.54 -10.68 5.97
C TYR A 155 4.53 -11.57 5.28
N ARG A 156 4.66 -11.79 3.96
CA ARG A 156 3.67 -12.49 3.16
C ARG A 156 2.28 -11.91 3.44
N ASN A 157 2.14 -10.63 3.16
CA ASN A 157 0.94 -9.86 3.51
C ASN A 157 0.71 -8.76 2.48
N PRO A 158 -0.54 -8.43 2.11
CA PRO A 158 -0.80 -7.27 1.28
C PRO A 158 -0.39 -5.98 1.98
N VAL A 159 0.16 -5.04 1.21
CA VAL A 159 0.54 -3.70 1.63
C VAL A 159 -0.24 -2.68 0.81
N ILE A 160 -0.87 -1.73 1.48
CA ILE A 160 -1.59 -0.62 0.85
C ILE A 160 -0.73 0.64 0.90
N ILE A 161 -0.54 1.28 -0.23
CA ILE A 161 -0.04 2.65 -0.32
C ILE A 161 -1.26 3.56 -0.45
N LEU A 162 -1.49 4.37 0.58
CA LEU A 162 -2.64 5.27 0.67
C LEU A 162 -2.18 6.70 0.34
N GLY A 163 -2.33 7.09 -0.91
CA GLY A 163 -2.16 8.46 -1.39
C GLY A 163 -3.49 9.16 -1.59
N ASP A 164 -3.44 10.35 -2.14
CA ASP A 164 -4.63 11.08 -2.56
C ASP A 164 -4.44 11.66 -3.97
N GLY A 165 -5.52 12.11 -4.59
CA GLY A 165 -5.49 12.62 -5.94
C GLY A 165 -4.58 13.83 -6.13
N MET A 166 -4.35 14.66 -5.10
CA MET A 166 -3.41 15.77 -5.18
C MET A 166 -1.98 15.23 -5.29
N LEU A 167 -1.60 14.30 -4.43
CA LEU A 167 -0.28 13.68 -4.45
C LEU A 167 -0.02 12.94 -5.78
N GLY A 168 -1.02 12.23 -6.30
CA GLY A 168 -0.91 11.51 -7.57
C GLY A 168 -0.71 12.41 -8.78
N GLN A 169 -1.37 13.57 -8.80
CA GLN A 169 -1.38 14.47 -9.96
C GLN A 169 -0.35 15.61 -9.89
N MET A 170 0.11 15.99 -8.67
CA MET A 170 1.10 17.07 -8.54
C MET A 170 2.42 16.67 -9.17
N MET A 171 3.11 17.68 -9.72
CA MET A 171 4.43 17.50 -10.34
C MET A 171 5.51 18.03 -9.42
N GLU A 172 6.48 17.16 -9.11
CA GLU A 172 7.67 17.51 -8.35
C GLU A 172 8.94 16.96 -9.02
N PRO A 173 10.11 17.56 -8.75
CA PRO A 173 11.39 16.92 -9.08
C PRO A 173 11.52 15.64 -8.22
N VAL A 174 11.96 14.55 -8.83
CA VAL A 174 12.20 13.28 -8.17
C VAL A 174 13.54 12.69 -8.58
N SER A 175 14.25 12.05 -7.66
CA SER A 175 15.38 11.18 -7.91
C SER A 175 15.00 9.74 -7.62
N PHE A 176 15.58 8.81 -8.40
CA PHE A 176 15.48 7.37 -8.20
C PHE A 176 16.82 6.75 -7.78
N ASP A 177 17.85 7.59 -7.56
CA ASP A 177 19.21 7.13 -7.31
C ASP A 177 19.34 6.32 -6.02
N ASP A 178 18.47 6.57 -5.05
CA ASP A 178 18.45 5.86 -3.76
C ASP A 178 17.66 4.55 -3.79
N ILE A 179 16.99 4.21 -4.89
CA ILE A 179 16.27 2.95 -5.03
C ILE A 179 17.28 1.81 -5.16
N LYS A 180 17.33 0.97 -4.14
CA LYS A 180 18.20 -0.21 -4.12
C LYS A 180 17.61 -1.33 -4.96
N PRO A 181 18.46 -2.22 -5.49
CA PRO A 181 17.97 -3.44 -6.13
C PRO A 181 17.01 -4.21 -5.22
N PRO A 182 15.98 -4.86 -5.78
CA PRO A 182 15.00 -5.61 -5.02
C PRO A 182 15.66 -6.66 -4.12
N LYS A 183 15.23 -6.75 -2.86
CA LYS A 183 15.64 -7.85 -1.99
C LYS A 183 15.05 -9.16 -2.50
N VAL A 184 15.83 -10.22 -2.42
CA VAL A 184 15.40 -11.56 -2.77
C VAL A 184 14.88 -12.26 -1.53
N TYR A 185 13.61 -12.66 -1.56
CA TYR A 185 12.96 -13.43 -0.50
C TYR A 185 12.72 -14.86 -0.97
N GLN A 186 12.90 -15.82 -0.07
CA GLN A 186 12.56 -17.21 -0.36
C GLN A 186 11.04 -17.36 -0.40
N LYS A 187 10.52 -17.84 -1.53
CA LYS A 187 9.08 -18.01 -1.78
C LYS A 187 8.73 -19.50 -1.84
N ASP A 188 8.76 -20.18 -0.71
CA ASP A 188 8.51 -21.61 -0.58
C ASP A 188 7.04 -22.02 -0.83
N TYR A 189 6.11 -21.06 -0.83
CA TYR A 189 4.69 -21.25 -1.09
C TYR A 189 4.33 -21.33 -2.58
N VAL A 190 5.20 -20.89 -3.47
CA VAL A 190 4.91 -20.69 -4.91
C VAL A 190 4.49 -21.98 -5.60
N LEU A 191 3.40 -21.90 -6.38
CA LEU A 191 2.85 -23.02 -7.14
C LEU A 191 3.53 -23.12 -8.53
N THR A 192 4.67 -23.79 -8.59
CA THR A 192 5.47 -24.00 -9.82
C THR A 192 5.43 -25.44 -10.33
N GLY A 193 4.34 -26.15 -10.05
CA GLY A 193 4.26 -27.59 -10.27
C GLY A 193 4.84 -28.39 -9.10
N ALA A 194 4.82 -29.72 -9.16
CA ALA A 194 5.26 -30.61 -8.09
C ALA A 194 6.27 -31.68 -8.53
N LEU A 195 6.93 -31.51 -9.68
CA LEU A 195 7.94 -32.47 -10.15
C LEU A 195 9.13 -32.49 -9.18
N GLY A 196 9.40 -33.67 -8.60
CA GLY A 196 10.52 -33.88 -7.68
C GLY A 196 10.32 -33.31 -6.26
N ARG A 197 9.12 -32.86 -5.87
CA ARG A 197 8.80 -32.38 -4.52
C ARG A 197 7.34 -32.65 -4.16
N PRO A 198 6.96 -32.57 -2.86
CA PRO A 198 5.55 -32.60 -2.45
C PRO A 198 4.76 -31.45 -3.09
N SER A 199 3.47 -31.68 -3.34
CA SER A 199 2.55 -30.64 -3.79
C SER A 199 2.42 -29.54 -2.71
N ARG A 200 2.22 -28.30 -3.18
CA ARG A 200 1.89 -27.16 -2.32
C ARG A 200 0.44 -26.78 -2.53
N MET A 201 -0.15 -26.23 -1.50
CA MET A 201 -1.53 -25.75 -1.53
C MET A 201 -1.56 -24.33 -0.97
N VAL A 202 -2.25 -23.44 -1.66
CA VAL A 202 -2.58 -22.10 -1.21
C VAL A 202 -4.11 -22.02 -1.20
N ARG A 203 -4.69 -21.84 -0.02
CA ARG A 203 -6.15 -21.82 0.16
C ARG A 203 -6.51 -21.09 1.46
N SER A 204 -7.56 -20.32 1.43
CA SER A 204 -8.20 -19.69 2.60
C SER A 204 -9.48 -20.39 3.05
N LEU A 205 -9.98 -21.37 2.28
CA LEU A 205 -11.11 -22.18 2.70
C LEU A 205 -10.64 -23.40 3.50
N LEU A 206 -10.88 -23.37 4.81
CA LEU A 206 -10.54 -24.40 5.78
C LEU A 206 -11.83 -25.00 6.35
N PHE A 207 -12.07 -26.29 6.11
CA PHE A 207 -13.31 -26.97 6.56
C PHE A 207 -13.22 -27.45 8.00
N ASP A 208 -12.02 -27.70 8.51
CA ASP A 208 -11.81 -28.08 9.90
C ASP A 208 -11.66 -26.83 10.75
N THR A 209 -12.53 -26.67 11.75
CA THR A 209 -12.54 -25.51 12.66
C THR A 209 -11.27 -25.38 13.50
N LYS A 210 -10.56 -26.49 13.77
CA LYS A 210 -9.26 -26.44 14.47
C LYS A 210 -8.16 -25.94 13.54
N GLU A 211 -8.15 -26.40 12.28
CA GLU A 211 -7.21 -25.90 11.27
C GLU A 211 -7.40 -24.39 11.06
N GLU A 212 -8.66 -23.93 11.04
CA GLU A 212 -8.98 -22.51 10.94
C GLU A 212 -8.51 -21.72 12.15
N GLU A 213 -8.75 -22.20 13.35
CA GLU A 213 -8.28 -21.57 14.60
C GLU A 213 -6.76 -21.46 14.63
N GLU A 214 -6.04 -22.53 14.32
CA GLU A 214 -4.57 -22.54 14.26
C GLU A 214 -4.04 -21.53 13.23
N HIS A 215 -4.68 -21.45 12.07
CA HIS A 215 -4.34 -20.49 11.04
C HIS A 215 -4.57 -19.04 11.50
N ASN A 216 -5.70 -18.76 12.14
CA ASN A 216 -6.00 -17.45 12.70
C ASN A 216 -5.00 -17.04 13.78
N TRP A 217 -4.58 -17.96 14.66
CA TRP A 217 -3.49 -17.71 15.61
C TRP A 217 -2.14 -17.43 14.93
N LYS A 218 -1.86 -18.09 13.81
CA LYS A 218 -0.66 -17.80 13.00
C LYS A 218 -0.71 -16.38 12.44
N LEU A 219 -1.83 -15.97 11.85
CA LEU A 219 -2.04 -14.61 11.34
C LEU A 219 -1.93 -13.58 12.46
N PHE A 220 -2.56 -13.82 13.60
CA PHE A 220 -2.48 -12.93 14.76
C PHE A 220 -1.04 -12.70 15.22
N ARG A 221 -0.24 -13.77 15.36
CA ARG A 221 1.19 -13.65 15.70
C ARG A 221 1.99 -12.90 14.64
N LYS A 222 1.64 -13.04 13.35
CA LYS A 222 2.22 -12.25 12.27
C LYS A 222 1.91 -10.76 12.44
N TYR A 223 0.67 -10.41 12.70
CA TYR A 223 0.25 -9.02 12.91
C TYR A 223 0.92 -8.39 14.14
N GLN A 224 1.04 -9.11 15.23
CA GLN A 224 1.79 -8.62 16.39
C GLN A 224 3.27 -8.30 16.05
N ARG A 225 3.94 -9.13 15.24
CA ARG A 225 5.31 -8.85 14.78
C ARG A 225 5.38 -7.59 13.90
N ILE A 226 4.38 -7.39 13.03
CA ILE A 226 4.29 -6.18 12.21
C ILE A 226 4.09 -4.95 13.11
N GLU A 227 3.20 -5.01 14.08
CA GLU A 227 2.95 -3.92 15.04
C GLU A 227 4.19 -3.56 15.87
N GLN A 228 5.03 -4.52 16.18
CA GLN A 228 6.26 -4.28 16.94
C GLN A 228 7.39 -3.68 16.11
N ASN A 229 7.48 -4.03 14.83
CA ASN A 229 8.67 -3.74 14.02
C ASN A 229 8.46 -2.67 12.96
N GLU A 230 7.22 -2.40 12.52
CA GLU A 230 6.98 -1.64 11.30
C GLU A 230 6.29 -0.29 11.52
N VAL A 231 6.23 0.16 12.78
CA VAL A 231 5.73 1.52 13.09
C VAL A 231 6.72 2.56 12.56
N ARG A 232 6.22 3.47 11.72
CA ARG A 232 6.98 4.60 11.16
C ARG A 232 6.21 5.90 11.35
N TYR A 233 6.93 6.92 11.78
CA TYR A 233 6.39 8.27 11.95
C TYR A 233 7.50 9.31 11.84
N GLU A 234 7.12 10.55 11.59
CA GLU A 234 7.99 11.72 11.65
C GLU A 234 7.56 12.61 12.82
N SER A 235 8.54 13.06 13.63
CA SER A 235 8.36 14.10 14.65
C SER A 235 8.85 15.43 14.09
N TYR A 236 8.07 16.49 14.26
CA TYR A 236 8.41 17.82 13.80
C TYR A 236 8.17 18.88 14.87
N MET A 237 9.24 19.55 15.32
CA MET A 237 9.23 20.63 16.30
C MET A 237 8.49 20.27 17.62
N LEU A 238 8.77 19.11 18.20
CA LEU A 238 8.10 18.64 19.43
C LEU A 238 8.78 19.09 20.72
N ASP A 239 10.07 19.43 20.72
CA ASP A 239 10.88 19.60 21.93
C ASP A 239 10.32 20.66 22.90
N ASP A 240 9.70 21.72 22.38
CA ASP A 240 9.10 22.80 23.14
C ASP A 240 7.60 22.97 22.85
N ALA A 241 6.97 21.99 22.21
CA ALA A 241 5.59 22.10 21.78
C ALA A 241 4.61 22.05 22.99
N GLU A 242 3.69 23.00 23.03
CA GLU A 242 2.56 23.04 23.96
C GLU A 242 1.28 22.45 23.32
N MET A 243 1.25 22.38 21.99
CA MET A 243 0.20 21.75 21.19
C MET A 243 0.83 20.84 20.13
N VAL A 244 0.20 19.71 19.87
CA VAL A 244 0.67 18.75 18.87
C VAL A 244 -0.43 18.47 17.86
N ALA A 245 -0.16 18.72 16.58
CA ALA A 245 -1.01 18.31 15.48
C ALA A 245 -0.66 16.86 15.07
N ILE A 246 -1.69 16.11 14.72
CA ILE A 246 -1.52 14.75 14.13
C ILE A 246 -2.13 14.79 12.73
N ALA A 247 -1.33 14.52 11.70
CA ALA A 247 -1.77 14.51 10.31
C ALA A 247 -0.90 13.56 9.48
N TYR A 248 -1.44 13.01 8.39
CA TYR A 248 -0.72 12.13 7.48
C TYR A 248 -0.81 12.60 6.02
N GLY A 249 -0.02 12.01 5.15
CA GLY A 249 -0.05 12.26 3.72
C GLY A 249 0.13 13.75 3.37
N ILE A 250 -0.61 14.22 2.36
CA ILE A 250 -0.57 15.63 1.93
C ILE A 250 -1.10 16.57 3.02
N GLY A 251 -2.04 16.12 3.88
CA GLY A 251 -2.53 16.88 5.02
C GLY A 251 -1.40 17.25 5.99
N ALA A 252 -0.49 16.34 6.28
CA ALA A 252 0.68 16.62 7.13
C ALA A 252 1.62 17.66 6.50
N ARG A 253 1.78 17.66 5.18
CA ARG A 253 2.57 18.66 4.46
C ARG A 253 1.97 20.08 4.64
N ILE A 254 0.65 20.19 4.55
CA ILE A 254 -0.07 21.47 4.77
C ILE A 254 0.11 21.91 6.22
N VAL A 255 -0.10 21.03 7.19
CA VAL A 255 0.08 21.29 8.62
C VAL A 255 1.51 21.73 8.92
N LYS A 256 2.52 21.09 8.35
CA LYS A 256 3.94 21.46 8.50
C LYS A 256 4.22 22.89 8.03
N GLY A 257 3.60 23.32 6.93
CA GLY A 257 3.64 24.71 6.45
C GLY A 257 2.97 25.69 7.39
N ALA A 258 1.79 25.34 7.92
CA ALA A 258 1.06 26.15 8.89
C ALA A 258 1.85 26.32 10.22
N ILE A 259 2.45 25.24 10.74
CA ILE A 259 3.28 25.27 11.95
C ILE A 259 4.45 26.23 11.80
N LYS A 260 5.16 26.21 10.66
CA LYS A 260 6.27 27.15 10.39
C LYS A 260 5.82 28.61 10.52
N ARG A 261 4.62 28.92 10.04
CA ARG A 261 4.06 30.27 10.10
C ARG A 261 3.61 30.64 11.52
N LEU A 262 2.88 29.76 12.19
CA LEU A 262 2.38 30.00 13.56
C LEU A 262 3.50 30.14 14.59
N ARG A 263 4.61 29.44 14.39
CA ARG A 263 5.81 29.60 15.24
C ARG A 263 6.48 30.98 15.09
N GLN A 264 6.30 31.67 13.98
CA GLN A 264 6.74 33.08 13.85
C GLN A 264 5.94 34.00 14.77
N ASP A 265 4.71 33.61 15.10
CA ASP A 265 3.83 34.30 16.05
C ASP A 265 3.99 33.79 17.52
N ASN A 266 5.12 33.06 17.78
CA ASN A 266 5.46 32.47 19.08
C ASN A 266 4.50 31.38 19.59
N LEU A 267 3.69 30.79 18.71
CA LEU A 267 2.87 29.62 19.07
C LEU A 267 3.68 28.35 19.02
N LYS A 268 3.84 27.67 20.14
CA LYS A 268 4.63 26.46 20.28
C LYS A 268 3.84 25.22 19.85
N ILE A 269 3.77 25.00 18.54
CA ILE A 269 3.07 23.88 17.93
C ILE A 269 4.09 22.92 17.31
N GLY A 270 3.92 21.63 17.55
CA GLY A 270 4.63 20.57 16.90
C GLY A 270 3.70 19.65 16.10
N MET A 271 4.24 18.65 15.43
CA MET A 271 3.47 17.66 14.68
C MET A 271 4.06 16.26 14.84
N ILE A 272 3.19 15.28 14.97
CA ILE A 272 3.49 13.87 14.72
C ILE A 272 2.80 13.47 13.40
N ARG A 273 3.59 13.01 12.44
CA ARG A 273 3.09 12.51 11.17
C ARG A 273 3.22 10.98 11.12
N PRO A 274 2.13 10.23 11.27
CA PRO A 274 2.14 8.81 10.95
C PRO A 274 2.54 8.60 9.47
N ILE A 275 3.54 7.75 9.23
CA ILE A 275 3.91 7.24 7.90
C ILE A 275 3.23 5.89 7.70
N THR A 276 3.25 5.03 8.73
CA THR A 276 2.37 3.87 8.80
C THR A 276 1.05 4.26 9.45
N LEU A 277 -0.06 4.02 8.77
CA LEU A 277 -1.41 4.17 9.34
C LEU A 277 -1.89 2.87 9.98
N TRP A 278 -1.38 1.75 9.51
CA TRP A 278 -1.36 0.48 10.22
C TRP A 278 -0.01 -0.21 9.93
N PRO A 279 0.74 -0.59 10.97
CA PRO A 279 0.48 -0.32 12.40
C PRO A 279 0.57 1.17 12.75
N PHE A 280 -0.32 1.61 13.64
CA PHE A 280 -0.39 3.02 14.04
C PHE A 280 0.60 3.34 15.18
N PRO A 281 1.26 4.50 15.20
CA PRO A 281 2.26 4.89 16.21
C PRO A 281 1.62 5.30 17.56
N SER A 282 0.74 4.49 18.13
CA SER A 282 -0.02 4.81 19.35
C SER A 282 0.85 5.08 20.58
N LYS A 283 2.07 4.54 20.62
CA LYS A 283 2.97 4.72 21.77
C LYS A 283 3.64 6.10 21.81
N VAL A 284 3.58 6.82 20.71
CA VAL A 284 4.24 8.12 20.54
C VAL A 284 3.24 9.25 20.67
N ILE A 285 1.96 8.96 20.46
CA ILE A 285 0.81 9.88 20.61
C ILE A 285 0.19 9.72 21.98
#